data_befe3cf75c184801c252f7784c88aa19
#
_entry.id   befe3cf75c184801c252f7784c88aa19
#
_cell.length_a   1.000
_cell.length_b   1.000
_cell.length_c   1.000
_cell.angle_alpha   90.00
_cell.angle_beta   90.00
_cell.angle_gamma   90.00
#
_symmetry.space_group_name_H-M   'P 1'
#
loop_
_entity.id
_entity.type
_entity.pdbx_description
1 polymer ?
#
loop_
_entity_poly.entity_id
_entity_poly.type
_entity_poly.pdbx_seq_one_letter_code
_entity_poly.pdbx_strand_id
1 'polypeptide(L)'
;MSTVEGKKQEKRRALLDAAYELFLERGTSKTSVEDITSRAKVGKGTFNLYFADKGSVTQALLARVSYQLLDNACAAAEQHAAELTSFPDQMIFVIDHIIEALRADTLMLRFLERSFVWPGLDQIEASGEAEPLMRKVLQIVMCSPEMAGRTEREIYQRITALGSMCMSVCYTSVLEGKPDNIDNMKPILYDIIRRAL
;
A
#
# COMPACT_ATOMS: atom_id res chain seq x y z
N MET A 1 28.15 1.63 -17.38
CA MET A 1 27.44 2.60 -18.25
C MET A 1 25.95 2.49 -17.94
N SER A 2 25.33 3.56 -17.40
CA SER A 2 23.87 3.56 -17.16
C SER A 2 23.16 3.56 -18.53
N THR A 3 22.29 2.59 -18.76
CA THR A 3 21.47 2.52 -19.96
C THR A 3 20.51 3.70 -20.02
N VAL A 4 20.01 4.07 -21.20
CA VAL A 4 19.01 5.16 -21.36
C VAL A 4 17.79 4.87 -20.49
N GLU A 5 17.39 3.61 -20.36
CA GLU A 5 16.29 3.17 -19.51
C GLU A 5 16.59 3.37 -18.01
N GLY A 6 17.82 3.07 -17.56
CA GLY A 6 18.24 3.33 -16.19
C GLY A 6 18.14 4.80 -15.80
N LYS A 7 18.60 5.73 -16.67
CA LYS A 7 18.47 7.18 -16.44
C LYS A 7 17.02 7.65 -16.42
N LYS A 8 16.15 7.00 -17.18
CA LYS A 8 14.72 7.30 -17.20
C LYS A 8 14.07 6.91 -15.86
N GLN A 9 14.37 5.71 -15.38
CA GLN A 9 13.86 5.23 -14.09
C GLN A 9 14.40 6.08 -12.92
N GLU A 10 15.68 6.46 -12.93
CA GLU A 10 16.27 7.36 -11.93
C GLU A 10 15.53 8.71 -11.84
N LYS A 11 15.20 9.33 -12.97
CA LYS A 11 14.45 10.60 -12.98
C LYS A 11 13.02 10.44 -12.48
N ARG A 12 12.34 9.35 -12.90
CA ARG A 12 11.00 9.04 -12.40
C ARG A 12 11.00 8.82 -10.89
N ARG A 13 11.99 8.08 -10.38
CA ARG A 13 12.18 7.86 -8.94
C ARG A 13 12.44 9.17 -8.20
N ALA A 14 13.33 10.01 -8.69
CA ALA A 14 13.64 11.32 -8.07
C ALA A 14 12.38 12.22 -7.96
N LEU A 15 11.51 12.21 -8.96
CA LEU A 15 10.23 12.93 -8.93
C LEU A 15 9.28 12.36 -7.86
N LEU A 16 9.19 11.04 -7.74
CA LEU A 16 8.37 10.40 -6.71
C LEU A 16 8.92 10.66 -5.30
N ASP A 17 10.24 10.60 -5.11
CA ASP A 17 10.87 10.86 -3.82
C ASP A 17 10.65 12.33 -3.39
N ALA A 18 10.86 13.28 -4.31
CA ALA A 18 10.59 14.69 -4.07
C ALA A 18 9.11 14.96 -3.75
N ALA A 19 8.19 14.32 -4.45
CA ALA A 19 6.75 14.44 -4.18
C ALA A 19 6.41 13.89 -2.80
N TYR A 20 6.96 12.73 -2.42
CA TYR A 20 6.73 12.10 -1.13
C TYR A 20 7.15 13.01 0.03
N GLU A 21 8.39 13.51 -0.01
CA GLU A 21 8.89 14.45 0.99
C GLU A 21 8.00 15.68 1.13
N LEU A 22 7.64 16.31 0.02
CA LEU A 22 6.79 17.50 0.01
C LEU A 22 5.37 17.23 0.50
N PHE A 23 4.79 16.07 0.18
CA PHE A 23 3.47 15.69 0.65
C PHE A 23 3.45 15.41 2.14
N LEU A 24 4.51 14.83 2.70
CA LEU A 24 4.67 14.68 4.15
C LEU A 24 4.91 16.02 4.86
N GLU A 25 5.74 16.91 4.30
CA GLU A 25 6.07 18.20 4.89
C GLU A 25 4.84 19.13 4.99
N ARG A 26 4.06 19.25 3.92
CA ARG A 26 3.02 20.29 3.80
C ARG A 26 1.69 19.85 3.18
N GLY A 27 1.56 18.58 2.87
CA GLY A 27 0.37 18.00 2.28
C GLY A 27 0.30 18.15 0.75
N THR A 28 -0.51 17.30 0.13
CA THR A 28 -0.68 17.26 -1.33
C THR A 28 -1.31 18.55 -1.88
N SER A 29 -2.27 19.16 -1.15
CA SER A 29 -2.95 20.39 -1.59
C SER A 29 -2.03 21.61 -1.69
N LYS A 30 -1.03 21.71 -0.80
CA LYS A 30 -0.08 22.83 -0.75
C LYS A 30 1.18 22.59 -1.59
N THR A 31 1.26 21.49 -2.35
CA THR A 31 2.40 21.15 -3.19
C THR A 31 2.04 21.32 -4.66
N SER A 32 2.82 22.05 -5.41
CA SER A 32 2.69 22.24 -6.86
C SER A 32 3.63 21.33 -7.65
N VAL A 33 3.38 21.18 -8.95
CA VAL A 33 4.30 20.47 -9.86
C VAL A 33 5.65 21.18 -9.92
N GLU A 34 5.67 22.51 -9.86
CA GLU A 34 6.88 23.33 -9.82
C GLU A 34 7.73 23.03 -8.58
N ASP A 35 7.10 22.84 -7.42
CA ASP A 35 7.81 22.46 -6.20
C ASP A 35 8.46 21.07 -6.34
N ILE A 36 7.73 20.11 -6.90
CA ILE A 36 8.22 18.74 -7.11
C ILE A 36 9.42 18.74 -8.06
N THR A 37 9.29 19.42 -9.21
CA THR A 37 10.37 19.49 -10.20
C THR A 37 11.60 20.21 -9.66
N SER A 38 11.42 21.27 -8.90
CA SER A 38 12.48 22.02 -8.25
C SER A 38 13.23 21.17 -7.22
N ARG A 39 12.50 20.44 -6.36
CA ARG A 39 13.06 19.53 -5.36
C ARG A 39 13.80 18.36 -6.02
N ALA A 40 13.24 17.79 -7.08
CA ALA A 40 13.84 16.71 -7.86
C ALA A 40 14.99 17.17 -8.77
N LYS A 41 15.24 18.47 -8.88
CA LYS A 41 16.24 19.07 -9.77
C LYS A 41 16.07 18.68 -11.24
N VAL A 42 14.83 18.64 -11.72
CA VAL A 42 14.48 18.37 -13.11
C VAL A 42 13.62 19.48 -13.70
N GLY A 43 13.65 19.64 -15.02
CA GLY A 43 12.77 20.59 -15.70
C GLY A 43 11.31 20.10 -15.81
N LYS A 44 10.36 21.03 -15.92
CA LYS A 44 8.93 20.74 -16.12
C LYS A 44 8.65 19.85 -17.33
N GLY A 45 9.42 20.00 -18.44
CA GLY A 45 9.34 19.10 -19.58
C GLY A 45 9.69 17.66 -19.24
N THR A 46 10.66 17.45 -18.34
CA THR A 46 11.01 16.12 -17.85
C THR A 46 9.87 15.52 -17.01
N PHE A 47 9.21 16.32 -16.16
CA PHE A 47 8.03 15.89 -15.41
C PHE A 47 6.94 15.35 -16.36
N ASN A 48 6.60 16.11 -17.38
CA ASN A 48 5.54 15.75 -18.34
C ASN A 48 5.83 14.48 -19.17
N LEU A 49 7.09 14.03 -19.21
CA LEU A 49 7.44 12.73 -19.82
C LEU A 49 7.01 11.53 -18.95
N TYR A 50 6.82 11.72 -17.64
CA TYR A 50 6.52 10.64 -16.69
C TYR A 50 5.13 10.73 -16.10
N PHE A 51 4.63 11.96 -15.89
CA PHE A 51 3.38 12.22 -15.21
C PHE A 51 2.59 13.31 -15.93
N ALA A 52 1.31 13.05 -16.17
CA ALA A 52 0.42 14.03 -16.81
C ALA A 52 0.16 15.24 -15.91
N ASP A 53 0.02 15.01 -14.60
CA ASP A 53 -0.34 15.99 -13.60
C ASP A 53 0.09 15.54 -12.18
N LYS A 54 -0.21 16.37 -11.17
CA LYS A 54 0.02 16.05 -9.77
C LYS A 54 -0.80 14.83 -9.30
N GLY A 55 -1.99 14.63 -9.85
CA GLY A 55 -2.83 13.48 -9.52
C GLY A 55 -2.16 12.16 -9.89
N SER A 56 -1.58 12.09 -11.09
CA SER A 56 -0.85 10.88 -11.55
C SER A 56 0.42 10.59 -10.72
N VAL A 57 1.13 11.62 -10.24
CA VAL A 57 2.23 11.46 -9.26
C VAL A 57 1.70 10.92 -7.94
N THR A 58 0.60 11.47 -7.45
CA THR A 58 -0.02 11.03 -6.19
C THR A 58 -0.43 9.56 -6.26
N GLN A 59 -1.07 9.14 -7.35
CA GLN A 59 -1.46 7.74 -7.56
C GLN A 59 -0.24 6.80 -7.63
N ALA A 60 0.79 7.17 -8.38
CA ALA A 60 2.01 6.38 -8.48
C ALA A 60 2.74 6.28 -7.12
N LEU A 61 2.70 7.34 -6.32
CA LEU A 61 3.30 7.35 -5.01
C LEU A 61 2.52 6.47 -4.02
N LEU A 62 1.19 6.55 -4.04
CA LEU A 62 0.33 5.69 -3.24
C LEU A 62 0.56 4.21 -3.54
N ALA A 63 0.60 3.85 -4.82
CA ALA A 63 0.89 2.49 -5.25
C ALA A 63 2.25 2.03 -4.73
N ARG A 64 3.29 2.87 -4.83
CA ARG A 64 4.64 2.56 -4.34
C ARG A 64 4.67 2.35 -2.83
N VAL A 65 4.05 3.24 -2.05
CA VAL A 65 4.04 3.15 -0.58
C VAL A 65 3.24 1.93 -0.13
N SER A 66 2.06 1.70 -0.71
CA SER A 66 1.24 0.52 -0.39
C SER A 66 1.98 -0.78 -0.74
N TYR A 67 2.67 -0.82 -1.89
CA TYR A 67 3.50 -1.96 -2.28
C TYR A 67 4.62 -2.22 -1.26
N GLN A 68 5.36 -1.20 -0.84
CA GLN A 68 6.45 -1.34 0.12
C GLN A 68 5.96 -1.84 1.49
N LEU A 69 4.81 -1.33 1.96
CA LEU A 69 4.20 -1.80 3.21
C LEU A 69 3.84 -3.29 3.12
N LEU A 70 3.19 -3.69 2.04
CA LEU A 70 2.78 -5.07 1.83
C LEU A 70 3.99 -6.00 1.66
N ASP A 71 4.99 -5.59 0.89
CA ASP A 71 6.23 -6.36 0.65
C ASP A 71 6.98 -6.61 1.96
N ASN A 72 7.16 -5.56 2.78
CA ASN A 72 7.80 -5.68 4.09
C ASN A 72 7.01 -6.63 5.02
N ALA A 73 5.68 -6.52 5.03
CA ALA A 73 4.84 -7.37 5.87
C ALA A 73 4.86 -8.84 5.41
N CYS A 74 4.83 -9.09 4.10
CA CYS A 74 4.95 -10.44 3.54
C CYS A 74 6.33 -11.05 3.82
N ALA A 75 7.41 -10.27 3.67
CA ALA A 75 8.77 -10.72 3.99
C ALA A 75 8.93 -11.07 5.48
N ALA A 76 8.30 -10.28 6.37
CA ALA A 76 8.27 -10.59 7.79
C ALA A 76 7.47 -11.88 8.07
N ALA A 77 6.31 -12.08 7.43
CA ALA A 77 5.52 -13.30 7.57
C ALA A 77 6.28 -14.56 7.09
N GLU A 78 7.05 -14.46 6.01
CA GLU A 78 7.89 -15.56 5.53
C GLU A 78 8.93 -16.00 6.56
N GLN A 79 9.49 -15.06 7.33
CA GLN A 79 10.44 -15.37 8.40
C GLN A 79 9.79 -16.12 9.58
N HIS A 80 8.48 -16.00 9.75
CA HIS A 80 7.68 -16.64 10.80
C HIS A 80 6.81 -17.79 10.27
N ALA A 81 7.08 -18.29 9.05
CA ALA A 81 6.24 -19.30 8.39
C ALA A 81 6.06 -20.60 9.20
N ALA A 82 7.03 -20.97 10.05
CA ALA A 82 6.94 -22.14 10.93
C ALA A 82 5.89 -21.97 12.05
N GLU A 83 5.57 -20.74 12.42
CA GLU A 83 4.62 -20.39 13.49
C GLU A 83 3.23 -20.11 12.93
N LEU A 84 3.16 -19.60 11.70
CA LEU A 84 1.94 -19.19 11.01
C LEU A 84 1.36 -20.35 10.20
N THR A 85 0.70 -21.28 10.89
CA THR A 85 0.26 -22.57 10.30
C THR A 85 -1.05 -22.51 9.52
N SER A 86 -1.87 -21.46 9.73
CA SER A 86 -3.14 -21.25 9.00
C SER A 86 -3.10 -19.98 8.15
N PHE A 87 -3.87 -19.97 7.07
CA PHE A 87 -3.99 -18.78 6.23
C PHE A 87 -4.55 -17.56 7.00
N PRO A 88 -5.60 -17.68 7.85
CA PRO A 88 -6.04 -16.58 8.68
C PRO A 88 -4.95 -16.00 9.59
N ASP A 89 -4.10 -16.84 10.19
CA ASP A 89 -3.01 -16.36 11.04
C ASP A 89 -1.93 -15.63 10.24
N GLN A 90 -1.62 -16.09 9.02
CA GLN A 90 -0.73 -15.38 8.10
C GLN A 90 -1.30 -14.00 7.72
N MET A 91 -2.59 -13.93 7.40
CA MET A 91 -3.27 -12.67 7.08
C MET A 91 -3.29 -11.71 8.25
N ILE A 92 -3.58 -12.19 9.46
CA ILE A 92 -3.56 -11.39 10.70
C ILE A 92 -2.15 -10.85 10.94
N PHE A 93 -1.12 -11.67 10.81
CA PHE A 93 0.26 -11.24 10.96
C PHE A 93 0.65 -10.12 9.99
N VAL A 94 0.32 -10.29 8.70
CA VAL A 94 0.57 -9.27 7.67
C VAL A 94 -0.17 -7.97 7.99
N ILE A 95 -1.44 -8.05 8.38
CA ILE A 95 -2.26 -6.89 8.73
C ILE A 95 -1.72 -6.20 9.99
N ASP A 96 -1.36 -6.97 11.01
CA ASP A 96 -0.76 -6.43 12.24
C ASP A 96 0.55 -5.69 11.96
N HIS A 97 1.41 -6.28 11.15
CA HIS A 97 2.68 -5.67 10.75
C HIS A 97 2.46 -4.33 10.02
N ILE A 98 1.47 -4.26 9.13
CA ILE A 98 1.09 -3.02 8.44
C ILE A 98 0.53 -1.99 9.43
N ILE A 99 -0.34 -2.40 10.36
CA ILE A 99 -0.89 -1.52 11.41
C ILE A 99 0.23 -0.91 12.25
N GLU A 100 1.20 -1.72 12.70
CA GLU A 100 2.32 -1.22 13.50
C GLU A 100 3.23 -0.26 12.70
N ALA A 101 3.48 -0.54 11.43
CA ALA A 101 4.23 0.37 10.56
C ALA A 101 3.51 1.72 10.39
N LEU A 102 2.19 1.71 10.20
CA LEU A 102 1.37 2.92 10.07
C LEU A 102 1.19 3.66 11.39
N ARG A 103 1.17 2.94 12.52
CA ARG A 103 1.17 3.53 13.87
C ARG A 103 2.47 4.27 14.15
N ALA A 104 3.59 3.73 13.69
CA ALA A 104 4.91 4.35 13.83
C ALA A 104 5.09 5.60 12.93
N ASP A 105 4.41 5.63 11.76
CA ASP A 105 4.43 6.76 10.83
C ASP A 105 3.01 7.29 10.55
N THR A 106 2.54 8.15 11.42
CA THR A 106 1.20 8.76 11.31
C THR A 106 1.07 9.72 10.13
N LEU A 107 2.17 10.25 9.59
CA LEU A 107 2.13 11.09 8.38
C LEU A 107 1.84 10.22 7.15
N MET A 108 2.49 9.06 7.06
CA MET A 108 2.21 8.06 6.04
C MET A 108 0.77 7.54 6.14
N LEU A 109 0.27 7.28 7.36
CA LEU A 109 -1.12 6.87 7.57
C LEU A 109 -2.11 7.92 7.05
N ARG A 110 -1.90 9.21 7.35
CA ARG A 110 -2.73 10.32 6.84
C ARG A 110 -2.65 10.46 5.31
N PHE A 111 -1.50 10.19 4.74
CA PHE A 111 -1.30 10.22 3.28
C PHE A 111 -2.08 9.09 2.59
N LEU A 112 -1.98 7.88 3.12
CA LEU A 112 -2.66 6.71 2.58
C LEU A 112 -4.18 6.83 2.70
N GLU A 113 -4.72 7.22 3.86
CA GLU A 113 -6.17 7.31 4.09
C GLU A 113 -6.87 8.19 3.05
N ARG A 114 -6.32 9.38 2.79
CA ARG A 114 -6.95 10.37 1.89
C ARG A 114 -7.06 9.92 0.44
N SER A 115 -6.31 8.93 0.05
CA SER A 115 -6.14 8.58 -1.36
C SER A 115 -6.06 7.07 -1.58
N PHE A 116 -6.23 6.28 -0.50
CA PHE A 116 -6.18 4.83 -0.61
C PHE A 116 -7.40 4.34 -1.37
N VAL A 117 -7.16 3.94 -2.60
CA VAL A 117 -8.09 3.15 -3.40
C VAL A 117 -7.43 1.81 -3.61
N TRP A 118 -8.09 0.74 -3.18
CA TRP A 118 -7.60 -0.61 -3.47
C TRP A 118 -7.49 -0.77 -5.00
N PRO A 119 -6.33 -1.12 -5.55
CA PRO A 119 -6.16 -1.19 -7.00
C PRO A 119 -7.09 -2.25 -7.58
N GLY A 120 -7.80 -1.93 -8.66
CA GLY A 120 -8.59 -2.90 -9.41
C GLY A 120 -7.71 -4.03 -9.97
N LEU A 121 -8.25 -5.21 -10.21
CA LEU A 121 -7.52 -6.33 -10.83
C LEU A 121 -6.87 -5.91 -12.15
N ASP A 122 -7.60 -5.14 -12.96
CA ASP A 122 -7.12 -4.55 -14.21
C ASP A 122 -5.95 -3.57 -14.03
N GLN A 123 -5.93 -2.84 -12.92
CA GLN A 123 -4.85 -1.92 -12.58
C GLN A 123 -3.59 -2.65 -12.07
N ILE A 124 -3.79 -3.77 -11.36
CA ILE A 124 -2.70 -4.65 -10.92
C ILE A 124 -1.99 -5.26 -12.14
N GLU A 125 -2.76 -5.69 -13.15
CA GLU A 125 -2.21 -6.22 -14.40
C GLU A 125 -1.45 -5.16 -15.22
N ALA A 126 -1.87 -3.90 -15.15
CA ALA A 126 -1.26 -2.79 -15.89
C ALA A 126 -0.03 -2.17 -15.18
N SER A 127 0.16 -2.38 -13.87
CA SER A 127 1.24 -1.76 -13.09
C SER A 127 2.47 -2.68 -13.00
N GLY A 128 3.41 -2.54 -13.91
CA GLY A 128 4.59 -3.42 -14.04
C GLY A 128 5.52 -3.53 -12.83
N GLU A 129 5.44 -2.65 -11.81
CA GLU A 129 6.27 -2.71 -10.59
C GLU A 129 5.57 -3.43 -9.42
N ALA A 130 4.24 -3.30 -9.32
CA ALA A 130 3.45 -3.93 -8.24
C ALA A 130 2.99 -5.36 -8.59
N GLU A 131 3.05 -5.73 -9.87
CA GLU A 131 2.51 -6.97 -10.41
C GLU A 131 3.08 -8.25 -9.77
N PRO A 132 4.41 -8.43 -9.58
CA PRO A 132 4.95 -9.69 -9.07
C PRO A 132 4.51 -10.01 -7.65
N LEU A 133 4.49 -9.01 -6.76
CA LEU A 133 4.07 -9.21 -5.37
C LEU A 133 2.58 -9.46 -5.28
N MET A 134 1.77 -8.70 -6.00
CA MET A 134 0.33 -8.84 -5.96
C MET A 134 -0.11 -10.19 -6.54
N ARG A 135 0.52 -10.65 -7.61
CA ARG A 135 0.32 -12.02 -8.13
C ARG A 135 0.71 -13.07 -7.10
N LYS A 136 1.85 -12.90 -6.41
CA LYS A 136 2.29 -13.81 -5.35
C LYS A 136 1.27 -13.85 -4.22
N VAL A 137 0.79 -12.70 -3.75
CA VAL A 137 -0.23 -12.62 -2.71
C VAL A 137 -1.54 -13.29 -3.15
N LEU A 138 -2.04 -12.97 -4.35
CA LEU A 138 -3.23 -13.59 -4.90
C LEU A 138 -3.06 -15.12 -5.04
N GLN A 139 -1.91 -15.58 -5.49
CA GLN A 139 -1.63 -17.01 -5.62
C GLN A 139 -1.63 -17.72 -4.25
N ILE A 140 -1.00 -17.12 -3.22
CA ILE A 140 -1.01 -17.65 -1.85
C ILE A 140 -2.45 -17.75 -1.34
N VAL A 141 -3.24 -16.69 -1.55
CA VAL A 141 -4.65 -16.64 -1.13
C VAL A 141 -5.48 -17.68 -1.87
N MET A 142 -5.32 -17.79 -3.19
CA MET A 142 -6.08 -18.76 -4.01
C MET A 142 -5.74 -20.22 -3.70
N CYS A 143 -4.50 -20.49 -3.28
CA CYS A 143 -4.04 -21.83 -2.92
C CYS A 143 -4.39 -22.21 -1.47
N SER A 144 -4.94 -21.29 -0.68
CA SER A 144 -5.27 -21.58 0.72
C SER A 144 -6.52 -22.47 0.81
N PRO A 145 -6.56 -23.47 1.71
CA PRO A 145 -7.72 -24.34 1.91
C PRO A 145 -9.00 -23.57 2.23
N GLU A 146 -8.88 -22.46 2.95
CA GLU A 146 -10.00 -21.62 3.37
C GLU A 146 -10.69 -20.91 2.20
N MET A 147 -9.99 -20.75 1.08
CA MET A 147 -10.52 -20.17 -0.16
C MET A 147 -11.01 -21.21 -1.18
N ALA A 148 -10.92 -22.49 -0.85
CA ALA A 148 -11.32 -23.58 -1.75
C ALA A 148 -12.79 -23.42 -2.21
N GLY A 149 -12.99 -23.57 -3.52
CA GLY A 149 -14.34 -23.48 -4.13
C GLY A 149 -14.83 -22.06 -4.40
N ARG A 150 -14.05 -21.01 -4.06
CA ARG A 150 -14.38 -19.62 -4.39
C ARG A 150 -13.74 -19.22 -5.73
N THR A 151 -14.41 -18.33 -6.44
CA THR A 151 -13.87 -17.73 -7.66
C THR A 151 -12.82 -16.65 -7.32
N GLU A 152 -11.89 -16.39 -8.22
CA GLU A 152 -10.89 -15.32 -8.09
C GLU A 152 -11.54 -13.97 -7.76
N ARG A 153 -12.66 -13.65 -8.40
CA ARG A 153 -13.43 -12.44 -8.15
C ARG A 153 -13.97 -12.36 -6.73
N GLU A 154 -14.51 -13.44 -6.19
CA GLU A 154 -15.00 -13.48 -4.80
C GLU A 154 -13.87 -13.34 -3.79
N ILE A 155 -12.73 -13.97 -4.05
CA ILE A 155 -11.51 -13.84 -3.24
C ILE A 155 -11.06 -12.38 -3.23
N TYR A 156 -10.93 -11.77 -4.41
CA TYR A 156 -10.56 -10.36 -4.54
C TYR A 156 -11.51 -9.43 -3.79
N GLN A 157 -12.83 -9.62 -3.91
CA GLN A 157 -13.85 -8.83 -3.21
C GLN A 157 -13.71 -8.95 -1.68
N ARG A 158 -13.44 -10.14 -1.15
CA ARG A 158 -13.23 -10.39 0.30
C ARG A 158 -11.97 -9.68 0.80
N ILE A 159 -10.85 -9.85 0.11
CA ILE A 159 -9.58 -9.21 0.49
C ILE A 159 -9.71 -7.68 0.43
N THR A 160 -10.37 -7.15 -0.60
CA THR A 160 -10.63 -5.70 -0.72
C THR A 160 -11.49 -5.19 0.44
N ALA A 161 -12.56 -5.90 0.79
CA ALA A 161 -13.43 -5.51 1.91
C ALA A 161 -12.69 -5.55 3.24
N LEU A 162 -11.93 -6.61 3.51
CA LEU A 162 -11.12 -6.75 4.73
C LEU A 162 -10.03 -5.67 4.80
N GLY A 163 -9.30 -5.44 3.73
CA GLY A 163 -8.26 -4.40 3.67
C GLY A 163 -8.82 -3.00 3.90
N SER A 164 -9.97 -2.68 3.29
CA SER A 164 -10.65 -1.40 3.47
C SER A 164 -11.12 -1.20 4.92
N MET A 165 -11.71 -2.24 5.52
CA MET A 165 -12.10 -2.23 6.93
C MET A 165 -10.89 -2.00 7.84
N CYS A 166 -9.81 -2.76 7.66
CA CYS A 166 -8.60 -2.66 8.47
C CYS A 166 -7.96 -1.27 8.36
N MET A 167 -7.89 -0.70 7.14
CA MET A 167 -7.35 0.64 6.92
C MET A 167 -8.19 1.71 7.62
N SER A 168 -9.52 1.63 7.50
CA SER A 168 -10.44 2.58 8.14
C SER A 168 -10.32 2.52 9.67
N VAL A 169 -10.32 1.32 10.26
CA VAL A 169 -10.17 1.15 11.71
C VAL A 169 -8.78 1.60 12.16
N CYS A 170 -7.72 1.25 11.43
CA CYS A 170 -6.38 1.71 11.75
C CYS A 170 -6.31 3.24 11.80
N TYR A 171 -6.83 3.92 10.78
CA TYR A 171 -6.85 5.37 10.71
C TYR A 171 -7.59 6.00 11.90
N THR A 172 -8.85 5.61 12.13
CA THR A 172 -9.67 6.21 13.19
C THR A 172 -9.15 5.89 14.58
N SER A 173 -8.66 4.67 14.82
CA SER A 173 -8.17 4.25 16.13
C SER A 173 -6.80 4.81 16.47
N VAL A 174 -5.89 4.91 15.50
CA VAL A 174 -4.54 5.47 15.71
C VAL A 174 -4.57 6.99 15.83
N LEU A 175 -5.35 7.69 14.99
CA LEU A 175 -5.32 9.15 14.92
C LEU A 175 -6.39 9.84 15.76
N GLU A 176 -7.54 9.20 15.95
CA GLU A 176 -8.68 9.80 16.64
C GLU A 176 -9.04 9.08 17.94
N GLY A 177 -8.48 7.89 18.18
CA GLY A 177 -8.85 7.04 19.31
C GLY A 177 -10.29 6.53 19.26
N LYS A 178 -10.86 6.35 18.04
CA LYS A 178 -12.27 5.98 17.85
C LYS A 178 -12.43 4.71 17.02
N PRO A 179 -13.41 3.84 17.35
CA PRO A 179 -14.27 3.89 18.55
C PRO A 179 -13.49 3.64 19.83
N ASP A 180 -12.26 3.10 19.75
CA ASP A 180 -11.29 2.88 20.81
C ASP A 180 -9.87 2.98 20.25
N ASN A 181 -8.85 2.94 21.11
CA ASN A 181 -7.46 2.89 20.66
C ASN A 181 -7.18 1.59 19.89
N ILE A 182 -6.12 1.61 19.08
CA ILE A 182 -5.82 0.49 18.17
C ILE A 182 -5.51 -0.82 18.90
N ASP A 183 -4.94 -0.77 20.10
CA ASP A 183 -4.61 -1.98 20.86
C ASP A 183 -5.87 -2.72 21.33
N ASN A 184 -6.94 -1.99 21.66
CA ASN A 184 -8.24 -2.55 21.97
C ASN A 184 -9.01 -3.02 20.72
N MET A 185 -8.78 -2.39 19.57
CA MET A 185 -9.43 -2.75 18.32
C MET A 185 -8.80 -3.96 17.62
N LYS A 186 -7.50 -4.20 17.79
CA LYS A 186 -6.79 -5.33 17.17
C LYS A 186 -7.45 -6.69 17.43
N PRO A 187 -7.78 -7.08 18.68
CA PRO A 187 -8.43 -8.38 18.93
C PRO A 187 -9.75 -8.55 18.18
N ILE A 188 -10.53 -7.46 18.08
CA ILE A 188 -11.82 -7.46 17.36
C ILE A 188 -11.60 -7.62 15.86
N LEU A 189 -10.64 -6.88 15.29
CA LEU A 189 -10.26 -7.00 13.88
C LEU A 189 -9.83 -8.43 13.54
N TYR A 190 -9.00 -9.05 14.39
CA TYR A 190 -8.49 -10.39 14.16
C TYR A 190 -9.59 -11.46 14.24
N ASP A 191 -10.54 -11.32 15.16
CA ASP A 191 -11.71 -12.20 15.21
C ASP A 191 -12.57 -12.08 13.94
N ILE A 192 -12.82 -10.85 13.48
CA ILE A 192 -13.56 -10.62 12.22
C ILE A 192 -12.82 -11.23 11.03
N ILE A 193 -11.51 -11.07 10.93
CA ILE A 193 -10.71 -11.65 9.84
C ILE A 193 -10.82 -13.18 9.84
N ARG A 194 -10.66 -13.83 11.02
CA ARG A 194 -10.78 -15.29 11.13
C ARG A 194 -12.14 -15.81 10.71
N ARG A 195 -13.21 -15.07 10.96
CA ARG A 195 -14.57 -15.47 10.59
C ARG A 195 -14.91 -15.18 9.11
N ALA A 196 -14.21 -14.22 8.50
CA ALA A 196 -14.48 -13.83 7.12
C ALA A 196 -13.70 -14.68 6.10
N LEU A 197 -12.60 -15.29 6.50
CA LEU A 197 -11.78 -16.18 5.69
C LEU A 197 -12.18 -17.63 5.87
#